data_2277893e618ea4e6e5259e34c285e7b1
#
_entry.id   2277893e618ea4e6e5259e34c285e7b1
#
_cell.length_a   1.000
_cell.length_b   1.000
_cell.length_c   1.000
_cell.angle_alpha   90.00
_cell.angle_beta   90.00
_cell.angle_gamma   90.00
#
_symmetry.space_group_name_H-M   'P 1'
#
loop_
_entity.id
_entity.type
_entity.pdbx_description
1 polymer ?
#
loop_
_entity_poly.entity_id
_entity_poly.type
_entity_poly.pdbx_seq_one_letter_code
_entity_poly.pdbx_strand_id
1 'polypeptide(L)'
;DFSQGSIVGLACYAAAVVSSFSIPLAIVAAVGVGAGIGLLNGVMHAKFKIQSFIVTMCTMFIFRGLVVFFTSNFPAETPYAIYDYDNLVGKFIVVVAIVAAGFIVFRFTKLGRQVRAIGSGEIAAAYSGVNVDRTKILAFVIAGALAGIAAFFALVRTGSATAQTGNLMETNVMIALVLGGLSVSGGARSNYMAVIIGAMMLTCLTNGLVLIGADPITQQLI
;
A
#
# COMPACT_ATOMS: atom_id res chain seq x y z
N ASP A 1 -7.15 3.61 4.16
CA ASP A 1 -5.96 4.46 4.05
C ASP A 1 -5.82 4.96 2.62
N PHE A 2 -6.14 6.24 2.41
CA PHE A 2 -6.06 6.90 1.10
C PHE A 2 -4.64 7.32 0.72
N SER A 3 -3.68 7.24 1.62
CA SER A 3 -2.30 7.65 1.34
C SER A 3 -1.46 6.59 0.60
N GLN A 4 -2.00 5.40 0.33
CA GLN A 4 -1.25 4.27 -0.22
C GLN A 4 -0.54 4.61 -1.53
N GLY A 5 -1.21 5.31 -2.46
CA GLY A 5 -0.61 5.70 -3.73
C GLY A 5 0.55 6.69 -3.55
N SER A 6 0.41 7.67 -2.66
CA SER A 6 1.48 8.62 -2.36
C SER A 6 2.64 7.99 -1.60
N ILE A 7 2.37 7.00 -0.72
CA ILE A 7 3.40 6.19 -0.08
C ILE A 7 4.21 5.44 -1.13
N VAL A 8 3.54 4.76 -2.07
CA VAL A 8 4.21 4.07 -3.18
C VAL A 8 5.06 5.04 -4.00
N GLY A 9 4.54 6.23 -4.34
CA GLY A 9 5.28 7.25 -5.08
C GLY A 9 6.56 7.68 -4.38
N LEU A 10 6.47 8.06 -3.10
CA LEU A 10 7.63 8.54 -2.34
C LEU A 10 8.62 7.42 -2.02
N ALA A 11 8.15 6.24 -1.67
CA ALA A 11 8.98 5.07 -1.42
C ALA A 11 9.71 4.61 -2.72
N CYS A 12 9.04 4.70 -3.88
CA CYS A 12 9.64 4.43 -5.17
C CYS A 12 10.78 5.41 -5.48
N TYR A 13 10.58 6.71 -5.23
CA TYR A 13 11.63 7.72 -5.39
C TYR A 13 12.81 7.44 -4.44
N ALA A 14 12.56 7.19 -3.17
CA ALA A 14 13.61 6.86 -2.21
C ALA A 14 14.40 5.60 -2.64
N ALA A 15 13.71 4.58 -3.12
CA ALA A 15 14.34 3.37 -3.67
C ALA A 15 15.18 3.70 -4.91
N ALA A 16 14.71 4.57 -5.82
CA ALA A 16 15.45 4.98 -7.01
C ALA A 16 16.77 5.67 -6.64
N VAL A 17 16.73 6.62 -5.70
CA VAL A 17 17.94 7.30 -5.22
C VAL A 17 18.95 6.33 -4.60
N VAL A 18 18.46 5.43 -3.74
CA VAL A 18 19.34 4.48 -3.02
C VAL A 18 19.82 3.34 -3.92
N SER A 19 19.11 3.02 -5.00
CA SER A 19 19.48 1.95 -5.93
C SER A 19 20.83 2.17 -6.61
N SER A 20 21.25 3.43 -6.76
CA SER A 20 22.57 3.79 -7.29
C SER A 20 23.73 3.30 -6.40
N PHE A 21 23.50 3.12 -5.10
CA PHE A 21 24.50 2.61 -4.15
C PHE A 21 24.39 1.09 -4.00
N SER A 22 23.17 0.57 -3.81
CA SER A 22 22.93 -0.86 -3.60
C SER A 22 21.46 -1.20 -3.76
N ILE A 23 21.15 -2.21 -4.58
CA ILE A 23 19.76 -2.64 -4.81
C ILE A 23 19.12 -3.24 -3.54
N PRO A 24 19.79 -4.10 -2.74
CA PRO A 24 19.22 -4.56 -1.47
C PRO A 24 18.89 -3.41 -0.50
N LEU A 25 19.73 -2.37 -0.49
CA LEU A 25 19.47 -1.19 0.35
C LEU A 25 18.29 -0.38 -0.15
N ALA A 26 18.02 -0.37 -1.46
CA ALA A 26 16.86 0.28 -2.04
C ALA A 26 15.55 -0.36 -1.55
N ILE A 27 15.51 -1.68 -1.39
CA ILE A 27 14.35 -2.38 -0.79
C ILE A 27 14.12 -1.90 0.65
N VAL A 28 15.20 -1.86 1.44
CA VAL A 28 15.13 -1.41 2.84
C VAL A 28 14.66 0.05 2.91
N ALA A 29 15.18 0.91 2.03
CA ALA A 29 14.77 2.31 1.95
C ALA A 29 13.28 2.46 1.59
N ALA A 30 12.80 1.72 0.59
CA ALA A 30 11.39 1.73 0.21
C ALA A 30 10.47 1.29 1.36
N VAL A 31 10.81 0.18 2.01
CA VAL A 31 10.04 -0.33 3.17
C VAL A 31 10.13 0.62 4.35
N GLY A 32 11.30 1.20 4.61
CA GLY A 32 11.53 2.16 5.68
C GLY A 32 10.70 3.44 5.52
N VAL A 33 10.68 4.02 4.31
CA VAL A 33 9.86 5.20 3.99
C VAL A 33 8.38 4.86 4.11
N GLY A 34 7.94 3.74 3.55
CA GLY A 34 6.55 3.31 3.65
C GLY A 34 6.10 3.09 5.10
N ALA A 35 6.89 2.36 5.88
CA ALA A 35 6.62 2.14 7.31
C ALA A 35 6.64 3.44 8.12
N GLY A 36 7.55 4.37 7.82
CA GLY A 36 7.64 5.68 8.47
C GLY A 36 6.39 6.53 8.23
N ILE A 37 5.89 6.57 6.99
CA ILE A 37 4.64 7.27 6.68
C ILE A 37 3.45 6.57 7.34
N GLY A 38 3.42 5.23 7.31
CA GLY A 38 2.41 4.44 8.02
C GLY A 38 2.41 4.71 9.53
N LEU A 39 3.60 4.84 10.14
CA LEU A 39 3.75 5.21 11.54
C LEU A 39 3.17 6.60 11.81
N LEU A 40 3.50 7.59 10.97
CA LEU A 40 2.96 8.95 11.08
C LEU A 40 1.44 8.94 11.03
N ASN A 41 0.84 8.30 10.02
CA ASN A 41 -0.61 8.18 9.87
C ASN A 41 -1.25 7.46 11.08
N GLY A 42 -0.64 6.36 11.51
CA GLY A 42 -1.10 5.59 12.66
C GLY A 42 -1.09 6.38 13.97
N VAL A 43 -0.03 7.14 14.22
CA VAL A 43 0.08 8.00 15.42
C VAL A 43 -0.93 9.14 15.38
N MET A 44 -1.08 9.81 14.22
CA MET A 44 -2.06 10.88 14.04
C MET A 44 -3.50 10.38 14.30
N HIS A 45 -3.83 9.21 13.74
CA HIS A 45 -5.15 8.62 13.94
C HIS A 45 -5.37 8.12 15.37
N ALA A 46 -4.42 7.35 15.93
CA ALA A 46 -4.62 6.69 17.21
C ALA A 46 -4.49 7.64 18.41
N LYS A 47 -3.41 8.45 18.47
CA LYS A 47 -3.13 9.33 19.61
C LYS A 47 -3.90 10.64 19.55
N PHE A 48 -3.95 11.30 18.39
CA PHE A 48 -4.66 12.56 18.24
C PHE A 48 -6.16 12.37 17.99
N LYS A 49 -6.65 11.13 17.88
CA LYS A 49 -8.06 10.81 17.69
C LYS A 49 -8.68 11.44 16.43
N ILE A 50 -7.83 11.81 15.45
CA ILE A 50 -8.28 12.34 14.17
C ILE A 50 -8.83 11.20 13.33
N GLN A 51 -9.94 11.42 12.65
CA GLN A 51 -10.54 10.40 11.79
C GLN A 51 -9.53 9.94 10.72
N SER A 52 -9.40 8.62 10.55
CA SER A 52 -8.41 7.99 9.65
C SER A 52 -8.49 8.54 8.22
N PHE A 53 -9.71 8.75 7.69
CA PHE A 53 -9.92 9.33 6.38
C PHE A 53 -9.27 10.72 6.24
N ILE A 54 -9.47 11.62 7.22
CA ILE A 54 -8.91 12.97 7.19
C ILE A 54 -7.38 12.93 7.22
N VAL A 55 -6.80 12.14 8.13
CA VAL A 55 -5.34 11.98 8.24
C VAL A 55 -4.75 11.52 6.92
N THR A 56 -5.30 10.45 6.36
CA THR A 56 -4.71 9.82 5.17
C THR A 56 -4.92 10.63 3.91
N MET A 57 -6.02 11.39 3.80
CA MET A 57 -6.22 12.34 2.70
C MET A 57 -5.23 13.51 2.78
N CYS A 58 -5.04 14.10 3.96
CA CYS A 58 -4.07 15.18 4.14
C CYS A 58 -2.64 14.72 3.82
N THR A 59 -2.24 13.57 4.35
CA THR A 59 -0.91 13.01 4.09
C THR A 59 -0.74 12.59 2.64
N MET A 60 -1.79 12.10 1.97
CA MET A 60 -1.79 11.83 0.53
C MET A 60 -1.37 13.06 -0.27
N PHE A 61 -2.01 14.20 -0.03
CA PHE A 61 -1.68 15.44 -0.76
C PHE A 61 -0.27 15.95 -0.44
N ILE A 62 0.15 15.89 0.83
CA ILE A 62 1.49 16.32 1.24
C ILE A 62 2.55 15.45 0.53
N PHE A 63 2.45 14.13 0.63
CA PHE A 63 3.44 13.23 0.03
C PHE A 63 3.37 13.22 -1.49
N ARG A 64 2.19 13.42 -2.08
CA ARG A 64 2.05 13.60 -3.53
C ARG A 64 2.81 14.84 -4.00
N GLY A 65 2.65 15.96 -3.29
CA GLY A 65 3.40 17.17 -3.56
C GLY A 65 4.92 16.97 -3.44
N LEU A 66 5.37 16.21 -2.43
CA LEU A 66 6.79 15.87 -2.27
C LEU A 66 7.31 14.98 -3.41
N VAL A 67 6.53 14.00 -3.86
CA VAL A 67 6.90 13.16 -5.04
C VAL A 67 7.12 14.06 -6.26
N VAL A 68 6.17 14.94 -6.57
CA VAL A 68 6.29 15.86 -7.70
C VAL A 68 7.51 16.77 -7.54
N PHE A 69 7.71 17.34 -6.35
CA PHE A 69 8.85 18.22 -6.07
C PHE A 69 10.19 17.51 -6.27
N PHE A 70 10.36 16.34 -5.67
CA PHE A 70 11.61 15.60 -5.75
C PHE A 70 11.88 15.07 -7.15
N THR A 71 10.92 14.50 -7.83
CA THR A 71 11.11 13.96 -9.18
C THR A 71 11.37 15.04 -10.23
N SER A 72 10.81 16.24 -10.06
CA SER A 72 11.01 17.35 -10.99
C SER A 72 12.35 18.08 -10.78
N ASN A 73 12.81 18.24 -9.54
CA ASN A 73 14.02 18.99 -9.24
C ASN A 73 15.26 18.10 -9.08
N PHE A 74 15.08 16.84 -8.69
CA PHE A 74 16.16 15.89 -8.42
C PHE A 74 15.83 14.54 -9.05
N PRO A 75 15.86 14.41 -10.38
CA PRO A 75 15.59 13.14 -11.05
C PRO A 75 16.56 12.07 -10.57
N ALA A 76 16.05 10.92 -10.15
CA ALA A 76 16.85 9.81 -9.70
C ALA A 76 17.07 8.83 -10.86
N GLU A 77 18.34 8.63 -11.23
CA GLU A 77 18.75 7.64 -12.21
C GLU A 77 18.87 6.27 -11.52
N THR A 78 18.30 5.25 -12.14
CA THR A 78 18.39 3.88 -11.66
C THR A 78 19.40 3.09 -12.47
N PRO A 79 20.24 2.25 -11.84
CA PRO A 79 21.20 1.42 -12.56
C PRO A 79 20.48 0.35 -13.38
N TYR A 80 21.00 -0.01 -14.54
CA TYR A 80 20.45 -1.07 -15.39
C TYR A 80 20.31 -2.42 -14.67
N ALA A 81 21.15 -2.69 -13.69
CA ALA A 81 21.07 -3.91 -12.87
C ALA A 81 19.73 -4.08 -12.11
N ILE A 82 18.91 -3.03 -12.02
CA ILE A 82 17.60 -3.13 -11.40
C ILE A 82 16.66 -4.04 -12.19
N TYR A 83 16.85 -4.13 -13.52
CA TYR A 83 16.04 -4.98 -14.38
C TYR A 83 16.34 -6.49 -14.22
N ASP A 84 17.48 -6.86 -13.63
CA ASP A 84 17.78 -8.25 -13.28
C ASP A 84 16.80 -8.81 -12.23
N TYR A 85 16.19 -7.90 -11.45
CA TYR A 85 15.14 -8.22 -10.49
C TYR A 85 13.74 -8.29 -11.12
N ASP A 86 13.60 -7.98 -12.43
CA ASP A 86 12.34 -8.12 -13.17
C ASP A 86 12.07 -9.57 -13.59
N ASN A 87 12.26 -10.49 -12.67
CA ASN A 87 11.97 -11.89 -12.90
C ASN A 87 10.52 -12.21 -12.50
N LEU A 88 9.71 -12.68 -13.45
CA LEU A 88 8.32 -13.02 -13.23
C LEU A 88 8.15 -14.06 -12.11
N VAL A 89 9.02 -15.09 -12.09
CA VAL A 89 8.98 -16.15 -11.08
C VAL A 89 9.30 -15.59 -9.69
N GLY A 90 10.33 -14.75 -9.58
CA GLY A 90 10.70 -14.10 -8.34
C GLY A 90 9.57 -13.22 -7.79
N LYS A 91 8.95 -12.38 -8.64
CA LYS A 91 7.79 -11.56 -8.27
C LYS A 91 6.63 -12.40 -7.77
N PHE A 92 6.32 -13.49 -8.49
CA PHE A 92 5.23 -14.41 -8.11
C PHE A 92 5.48 -15.04 -6.74
N ILE A 93 6.71 -15.52 -6.49
CA ILE A 93 7.09 -16.08 -5.18
C ILE A 93 6.92 -15.05 -4.07
N VAL A 94 7.38 -13.82 -4.27
CA VAL A 94 7.25 -12.75 -3.26
C VAL A 94 5.79 -12.41 -2.99
N VAL A 95 4.96 -12.30 -4.03
CA VAL A 95 3.52 -12.04 -3.87
C VAL A 95 2.85 -13.16 -3.08
N VAL A 96 3.11 -14.42 -3.46
CA VAL A 96 2.56 -15.60 -2.74
C VAL A 96 3.03 -15.61 -1.28
N ALA A 97 4.30 -15.32 -1.03
CA ALA A 97 4.85 -15.26 0.32
C ALA A 97 4.19 -14.16 1.16
N ILE A 98 3.98 -12.96 0.59
CA ILE A 98 3.28 -11.85 1.27
C ILE A 98 1.82 -12.22 1.56
N VAL A 99 1.13 -12.81 0.59
CA VAL A 99 -0.27 -13.25 0.76
C VAL A 99 -0.36 -14.33 1.84
N ALA A 100 0.53 -15.31 1.82
CA ALA A 100 0.56 -16.37 2.83
C ALA A 100 0.89 -15.81 4.23
N ALA A 101 1.90 -14.94 4.34
CA ALA A 101 2.24 -14.28 5.58
C ALA A 101 1.09 -13.43 6.12
N GLY A 102 0.44 -12.64 5.26
CA GLY A 102 -0.74 -11.85 5.62
C GLY A 102 -1.89 -12.73 6.11
N PHE A 103 -2.15 -13.85 5.46
CA PHE A 103 -3.15 -14.83 5.91
C PHE A 103 -2.83 -15.39 7.28
N ILE A 104 -1.57 -15.79 7.52
CA ILE A 104 -1.11 -16.31 8.81
C ILE A 104 -1.26 -15.25 9.90
N VAL A 105 -0.79 -14.02 9.63
CA VAL A 105 -0.88 -12.90 10.57
C VAL A 105 -2.34 -12.61 10.91
N PHE A 106 -3.21 -12.50 9.92
CA PHE A 106 -4.61 -12.13 10.11
C PHE A 106 -5.40 -13.24 10.84
N ARG A 107 -5.15 -14.52 10.53
CA ARG A 107 -5.93 -15.64 11.07
C ARG A 107 -5.39 -16.18 12.40
N PHE A 108 -4.08 -16.27 12.56
CA PHE A 108 -3.47 -17.03 13.66
C PHE A 108 -2.79 -16.18 14.72
N THR A 109 -2.43 -14.91 14.43
CA THR A 109 -1.72 -14.08 15.41
C THR A 109 -2.65 -13.30 16.35
N LYS A 110 -2.07 -12.80 17.44
CA LYS A 110 -2.76 -11.90 18.38
C LYS A 110 -3.22 -10.60 17.68
N LEU A 111 -2.38 -10.09 16.76
CA LEU A 111 -2.67 -8.86 16.03
C LEU A 111 -3.91 -9.00 15.16
N GLY A 112 -4.05 -10.08 14.40
CA GLY A 112 -5.23 -10.32 13.57
C GLY A 112 -6.51 -10.46 14.41
N ARG A 113 -6.44 -11.07 15.59
CA ARG A 113 -7.58 -11.14 16.53
C ARG A 113 -7.94 -9.75 17.08
N GLN A 114 -6.93 -8.96 17.45
CA GLN A 114 -7.14 -7.60 17.97
C GLN A 114 -7.76 -6.67 16.91
N VAL A 115 -7.26 -6.71 15.67
CA VAL A 115 -7.81 -5.92 14.56
C VAL A 115 -9.29 -6.28 14.31
N ARG A 116 -9.65 -7.57 14.31
CA ARG A 116 -11.04 -8.00 14.18
C ARG A 116 -11.93 -7.58 15.35
N ALA A 117 -11.40 -7.64 16.58
CA ALA A 117 -12.13 -7.18 17.77
C ALA A 117 -12.40 -5.66 17.68
N ILE A 118 -11.43 -4.85 17.27
CA ILE A 118 -11.60 -3.40 17.03
C ILE A 118 -12.64 -3.16 15.93
N GLY A 119 -12.60 -3.94 14.84
CA GLY A 119 -13.58 -3.85 13.75
C GLY A 119 -15.01 -4.20 14.17
N SER A 120 -15.20 -5.01 15.22
CA SER A 120 -16.52 -5.32 15.79
C SER A 120 -17.05 -4.20 16.68
N GLY A 121 -16.16 -3.41 17.30
CA GLY A 121 -16.51 -2.32 18.20
C GLY A 121 -15.32 -1.89 19.03
N GLU A 122 -14.82 -0.69 18.79
CA GLU A 122 -13.61 -0.16 19.41
C GLU A 122 -13.71 -0.10 20.95
N ILE A 123 -14.88 0.35 21.44
CA ILE A 123 -15.15 0.49 22.88
C ILE A 123 -15.17 -0.90 23.54
N ALA A 124 -15.86 -1.87 22.94
CA ALA A 124 -15.93 -3.23 23.46
C ALA A 124 -14.56 -3.92 23.45
N ALA A 125 -13.75 -3.71 22.41
CA ALA A 125 -12.39 -4.21 22.34
C ALA A 125 -11.50 -3.63 23.45
N ALA A 126 -11.62 -2.32 23.72
CA ALA A 126 -10.88 -1.66 24.80
C ALA A 126 -11.25 -2.25 26.17
N TYR A 127 -12.53 -2.45 26.46
CA TYR A 127 -12.98 -3.10 27.70
C TYR A 127 -12.53 -4.56 27.83
N SER A 128 -12.28 -5.22 26.69
CA SER A 128 -11.72 -6.58 26.67
C SER A 128 -10.19 -6.62 26.83
N GLY A 129 -9.56 -5.49 27.17
CA GLY A 129 -8.11 -5.39 27.40
C GLY A 129 -7.25 -5.26 26.15
N VAL A 130 -7.84 -5.00 24.96
CA VAL A 130 -7.10 -4.75 23.73
C VAL A 130 -6.53 -3.34 23.75
N ASN A 131 -5.21 -3.21 23.55
CA ASN A 131 -4.60 -1.89 23.37
C ASN A 131 -4.91 -1.35 21.96
N VAL A 132 -6.01 -0.61 21.84
CA VAL A 132 -6.56 -0.11 20.57
C VAL A 132 -5.54 0.76 19.83
N ASP A 133 -4.90 1.71 20.53
CA ASP A 133 -3.98 2.67 19.91
C ASP A 133 -2.76 1.96 19.30
N ARG A 134 -2.14 1.05 20.04
CA ARG A 134 -0.99 0.27 19.53
C ARG A 134 -1.38 -0.61 18.34
N THR A 135 -2.55 -1.23 18.39
CA THR A 135 -3.03 -2.09 17.31
C THR A 135 -3.28 -1.30 16.04
N LYS A 136 -3.90 -0.11 16.15
CA LYS A 136 -4.11 0.80 15.03
C LYS A 136 -2.78 1.25 14.42
N ILE A 137 -1.84 1.72 15.23
CA ILE A 137 -0.51 2.15 14.76
C ILE A 137 0.19 1.01 14.01
N LEU A 138 0.23 -0.19 14.59
CA LEU A 138 0.86 -1.35 13.95
C LEU A 138 0.19 -1.71 12.61
N ALA A 139 -1.14 -1.60 12.51
CA ALA A 139 -1.84 -1.85 11.26
C ALA A 139 -1.42 -0.87 10.15
N PHE A 140 -1.31 0.43 10.46
CA PHE A 140 -0.82 1.44 9.52
C PHE A 140 0.64 1.24 9.14
N VAL A 141 1.51 0.87 10.10
CA VAL A 141 2.93 0.59 9.83
C VAL A 141 3.08 -0.60 8.88
N ILE A 142 2.34 -1.68 9.12
CA ILE A 142 2.37 -2.86 8.25
C ILE A 142 1.85 -2.52 6.85
N ALA A 143 0.74 -1.78 6.76
CA ALA A 143 0.20 -1.33 5.47
C ALA A 143 1.20 -0.46 4.70
N GLY A 144 1.85 0.50 5.38
CA GLY A 144 2.89 1.33 4.79
C GLY A 144 4.13 0.54 4.36
N ALA A 145 4.57 -0.43 5.17
CA ALA A 145 5.68 -1.32 4.81
C ALA A 145 5.39 -2.15 3.55
N LEU A 146 4.16 -2.68 3.44
CA LEU A 146 3.71 -3.42 2.26
C LEU A 146 3.64 -2.51 1.01
N ALA A 147 3.17 -1.27 1.17
CA ALA A 147 3.22 -0.27 0.10
C ALA A 147 4.67 0.05 -0.32
N GLY A 148 5.62 0.07 0.62
CA GLY A 148 7.04 0.18 0.32
C GLY A 148 7.59 -0.97 -0.51
N ILE A 149 7.18 -2.21 -0.23
CA ILE A 149 7.54 -3.37 -1.07
C ILE A 149 6.94 -3.22 -2.47
N ALA A 150 5.66 -2.84 -2.57
CA ALA A 150 5.02 -2.58 -3.85
C ALA A 150 5.72 -1.48 -4.65
N ALA A 151 6.21 -0.43 -3.96
CA ALA A 151 6.97 0.66 -4.57
C ALA A 151 8.28 0.18 -5.20
N PHE A 152 9.01 -0.72 -4.53
CA PHE A 152 10.21 -1.32 -5.11
C PHE A 152 9.90 -2.10 -6.39
N PHE A 153 8.85 -2.92 -6.39
CA PHE A 153 8.45 -3.62 -7.62
C PHE A 153 7.92 -2.70 -8.71
N ALA A 154 7.29 -1.59 -8.35
CA ALA A 154 6.93 -0.55 -9.31
C ALA A 154 8.19 0.06 -9.95
N LEU A 155 9.23 0.36 -9.16
CA LEU A 155 10.51 0.85 -9.65
C LEU A 155 11.19 -0.15 -10.60
N VAL A 156 11.25 -1.42 -10.22
CA VAL A 156 11.82 -2.49 -11.08
C VAL A 156 11.09 -2.59 -12.42
N ARG A 157 9.78 -2.38 -12.44
CA ARG A 157 8.96 -2.43 -13.65
C ARG A 157 9.14 -1.22 -14.56
N THR A 158 9.23 0.00 -13.98
CA THR A 158 9.27 1.25 -14.74
C THR A 158 10.69 1.75 -14.99
N GLY A 159 11.66 1.28 -14.21
CA GLY A 159 13.05 1.73 -14.27
C GLY A 159 13.28 3.16 -13.77
N SER A 160 12.25 3.86 -13.34
CA SER A 160 12.36 5.23 -12.83
C SER A 160 11.19 5.61 -11.95
N ALA A 161 11.41 6.57 -11.05
CA ALA A 161 10.35 7.21 -10.29
C ALA A 161 9.94 8.52 -10.99
N THR A 162 8.66 8.66 -11.29
CA THR A 162 8.10 9.84 -11.96
C THR A 162 7.05 10.52 -11.08
N ALA A 163 6.67 11.74 -11.42
CA ALA A 163 5.59 12.47 -10.75
C ALA A 163 4.24 11.71 -10.78
N GLN A 164 4.06 10.83 -11.75
CA GLN A 164 2.85 10.01 -11.91
C GLN A 164 2.92 8.66 -11.14
N THR A 165 4.08 8.32 -10.57
CA THR A 165 4.23 7.05 -9.84
C THR A 165 3.27 6.98 -8.66
N GLY A 166 2.48 5.91 -8.60
CA GLY A 166 1.45 5.71 -7.58
C GLY A 166 0.18 6.56 -7.75
N ASN A 167 0.02 7.29 -8.88
CA ASN A 167 -1.19 8.06 -9.12
C ASN A 167 -2.40 7.15 -9.35
N LEU A 168 -3.55 7.50 -8.77
CA LEU A 168 -4.81 6.72 -8.79
C LEU A 168 -4.71 5.32 -8.14
N MET A 169 -3.56 4.96 -7.55
CA MET A 169 -3.39 3.65 -6.92
C MET A 169 -4.27 3.50 -5.68
N GLU A 170 -4.50 4.58 -4.95
CA GLU A 170 -5.43 4.65 -3.83
C GLU A 170 -6.88 4.31 -4.27
N THR A 171 -7.31 4.85 -5.39
CA THR A 171 -8.63 4.58 -5.95
C THR A 171 -8.76 3.12 -6.39
N ASN A 172 -7.76 2.59 -7.10
CA ASN A 172 -7.72 1.19 -7.52
C ASN A 172 -7.79 0.23 -6.33
N VAL A 173 -7.08 0.53 -5.24
CA VAL A 173 -7.13 -0.27 -4.00
C VAL A 173 -8.53 -0.25 -3.40
N MET A 174 -9.19 0.92 -3.36
CA MET A 174 -10.55 1.04 -2.84
C MET A 174 -11.56 0.28 -3.70
N ILE A 175 -11.45 0.38 -5.03
CA ILE A 175 -12.30 -0.38 -5.96
C ILE A 175 -12.09 -1.88 -5.76
N ALA A 176 -10.84 -2.35 -5.67
CA ALA A 176 -10.55 -3.76 -5.43
C ALA A 176 -11.17 -4.27 -4.11
N LEU A 177 -11.12 -3.47 -3.03
CA LEU A 177 -11.74 -3.83 -1.76
C LEU A 177 -13.26 -3.96 -1.87
N VAL A 178 -13.91 -3.02 -2.55
CA VAL A 178 -15.37 -3.02 -2.76
C VAL A 178 -15.79 -4.19 -3.66
N LEU A 179 -15.08 -4.42 -4.77
CA LEU A 179 -15.31 -5.56 -5.68
C LEU A 179 -15.15 -6.91 -4.94
N GLY A 180 -14.21 -6.97 -4.00
CA GLY A 180 -14.04 -8.14 -3.15
C GLY A 180 -15.13 -8.34 -2.09
N GLY A 181 -16.07 -7.40 -1.97
CA GLY A 181 -17.18 -7.46 -1.00
C GLY A 181 -16.81 -6.99 0.40
N LEU A 182 -15.74 -6.20 0.55
CA LEU A 182 -15.40 -5.58 1.82
C LEU A 182 -16.15 -4.25 1.98
N SER A 183 -16.70 -4.04 3.18
CA SER A 183 -17.32 -2.76 3.53
C SER A 183 -16.25 -1.68 3.71
N VAL A 184 -16.42 -0.55 3.06
CA VAL A 184 -15.56 0.64 3.22
C VAL A 184 -15.62 1.16 4.67
N SER A 185 -16.76 0.94 5.35
CA SER A 185 -16.94 1.33 6.76
C SER A 185 -16.24 0.40 7.75
N GLY A 186 -15.56 -0.65 7.27
CA GLY A 186 -14.97 -1.69 8.11
C GLY A 186 -16.00 -2.68 8.65
N GLY A 187 -15.60 -3.49 9.60
CA GLY A 187 -16.48 -4.45 10.29
C GLY A 187 -15.79 -5.77 10.61
N ALA A 188 -16.44 -6.56 11.50
CA ALA A 188 -15.93 -7.86 11.95
C ALA A 188 -15.94 -8.95 10.88
N ARG A 189 -16.75 -8.80 9.84
CA ARG A 189 -16.94 -9.79 8.77
C ARG A 189 -15.94 -9.68 7.62
N SER A 190 -14.85 -8.90 7.77
CA SER A 190 -13.84 -8.82 6.73
C SER A 190 -13.19 -10.19 6.49
N ASN A 191 -13.33 -10.71 5.27
CA ASN A 191 -12.71 -11.96 4.86
C ASN A 191 -11.42 -11.64 4.10
N TYR A 192 -10.30 -12.20 4.55
CA TYR A 192 -9.01 -11.99 3.91
C TYR A 192 -9.01 -12.39 2.42
N MET A 193 -9.72 -13.48 2.08
CA MET A 193 -9.82 -13.93 0.68
C MET A 193 -10.56 -12.94 -0.22
N ALA A 194 -11.46 -12.14 0.32
CA ALA A 194 -12.17 -11.11 -0.43
C ALA A 194 -11.20 -10.07 -1.04
N VAL A 195 -10.13 -9.71 -0.31
CA VAL A 195 -9.10 -8.79 -0.81
C VAL A 195 -8.40 -9.35 -2.06
N ILE A 196 -8.05 -10.63 -2.01
CA ILE A 196 -7.34 -11.31 -3.12
C ILE A 196 -8.26 -11.40 -4.33
N ILE A 197 -9.50 -11.83 -4.13
CA ILE A 197 -10.51 -11.95 -5.19
C ILE A 197 -10.77 -10.59 -5.83
N GLY A 198 -10.96 -9.54 -5.02
CA GLY A 198 -11.19 -8.20 -5.52
C GLY A 198 -10.01 -7.64 -6.33
N ALA A 199 -8.77 -7.86 -5.88
CA ALA A 199 -7.58 -7.45 -6.63
C ALA A 199 -7.46 -8.22 -7.97
N MET A 200 -7.75 -9.52 -7.98
CA MET A 200 -7.77 -10.31 -9.22
C MET A 200 -8.87 -9.83 -10.17
N MET A 201 -10.09 -9.59 -9.65
CA MET A 201 -11.21 -9.09 -10.46
C MET A 201 -10.88 -7.74 -11.10
N LEU A 202 -10.35 -6.79 -10.32
CA LEU A 202 -9.94 -5.49 -10.85
C LEU A 202 -8.86 -5.64 -11.93
N THR A 203 -7.84 -6.46 -11.68
CA THR A 203 -6.76 -6.68 -12.65
C THR A 203 -7.28 -7.34 -13.94
N CYS A 204 -8.16 -8.32 -13.84
CA CYS A 204 -8.80 -8.94 -15.01
C CYS A 204 -9.65 -7.93 -15.79
N LEU A 205 -10.41 -7.10 -15.09
CA LEU A 205 -11.26 -6.08 -15.71
C LEU A 205 -10.42 -5.02 -16.44
N THR A 206 -9.41 -4.45 -15.79
CA THR A 206 -8.54 -3.44 -16.41
C THR A 206 -7.75 -4.00 -17.58
N ASN A 207 -7.19 -5.22 -17.47
CA ASN A 207 -6.50 -5.86 -18.59
C ASN A 207 -7.46 -6.22 -19.73
N GLY A 208 -8.67 -6.66 -19.43
CA GLY A 208 -9.71 -6.93 -20.42
C GLY A 208 -10.08 -5.68 -21.22
N LEU A 209 -10.23 -4.53 -20.53
CA LEU A 209 -10.50 -3.24 -21.18
C LEU A 209 -9.35 -2.82 -22.11
N VAL A 210 -8.10 -3.03 -21.70
CA VAL A 210 -6.94 -2.77 -22.57
C VAL A 210 -6.99 -3.64 -23.83
N LEU A 211 -7.31 -4.94 -23.69
CA LEU A 211 -7.35 -5.88 -24.82
C LEU A 211 -8.44 -5.54 -25.85
N ILE A 212 -9.56 -4.96 -25.43
CA ILE A 212 -10.61 -4.49 -26.35
C ILE A 212 -10.35 -3.08 -26.90
N GLY A 213 -9.18 -2.51 -26.60
CA GLY A 213 -8.75 -1.22 -27.13
C GLY A 213 -9.35 0.00 -26.42
N ALA A 214 -9.88 -0.15 -25.21
CA ALA A 214 -10.35 0.98 -24.42
C ALA A 214 -9.17 1.90 -24.07
N ASP A 215 -9.32 3.18 -24.34
CA ASP A 215 -8.34 4.20 -23.97
C ASP A 215 -8.28 4.41 -22.44
N PRO A 216 -7.19 4.98 -21.90
CA PRO A 216 -7.03 5.18 -20.46
C PRO A 216 -8.13 6.01 -19.81
N ILE A 217 -8.77 6.92 -20.55
CA ILE A 217 -9.87 7.75 -20.07
C ILE A 217 -11.12 6.89 -19.87
N THR A 218 -11.44 6.05 -20.85
CA THR A 218 -12.58 5.12 -20.77
C THR A 218 -12.38 4.10 -19.64
N GLN A 219 -11.14 3.62 -19.41
CA GLN A 219 -10.82 2.73 -18.32
C GLN A 219 -11.03 3.36 -16.93
N GLN A 220 -10.91 4.69 -16.80
CA GLN A 220 -11.14 5.40 -15.54
C GLN A 220 -12.63 5.73 -15.31
N LEU A 221 -13.45 5.69 -16.35
CA LEU A 221 -14.89 5.96 -16.26
C LEU A 221 -15.72 4.72 -15.84
N ILE A 222 -15.15 3.53 -15.99
CA ILE A 222 -15.76 2.24 -15.64
C ILE A 222 -15.27 1.76 -14.29
#